data_d155dfedaf1e9888b9aed9e8496333ca
#
_entry.id   d155dfedaf1e9888b9aed9e8496333ca
#
_cell.length_a   1.000
_cell.length_b   1.000
_cell.length_c   1.000
_cell.angle_alpha   90.00
_cell.angle_beta   90.00
_cell.angle_gamma   90.00
#
_symmetry.space_group_name_H-M   'P 1'
#
loop_
_entity.id
_entity.type
_entity.pdbx_description
1 polymer ?
#
loop_
_entity_poly.entity_id
_entity_poly.type
_entity_poly.pdbx_seq_one_letter_code
_entity_poly.pdbx_strand_id
1 'polypeptide(L)'
;RSVEQETKLRLENSSTFGAWKVNLGLNLNYSQYTNTSFQRVYIGKGETSDYHTALGLLHWGIFGTMSYASPDERFTASLGVRADANNYSSRMKHLSEQLSPRLSLSYRLIDGLYASGSAGLYYQLPPYTGLGFKGNNGKLVNKQLRYMSVSQGSLGLNWRTNSTFELSAEGFYKSYDRIPLSVTDGIPLACKGNDYGVIGNEELTSTAQGRSYGIEILLRWLVAKKLNLASSFTLFKSEYRNNKQSEYI
;
A
#
# COMPACT_ATOMS: atom_id res chain seq x y z
N ARG A 1 -5.17 -19.51 16.03
CA ARG A 1 -5.80 -18.23 16.37
C ARG A 1 -4.82 -17.10 16.13
N SER A 2 -5.22 -16.05 15.37
CA SER A 2 -4.44 -14.82 15.17
C SER A 2 -5.19 -13.65 15.80
N VAL A 3 -4.46 -12.76 16.46
CA VAL A 3 -5.00 -11.52 17.04
C VAL A 3 -4.07 -10.37 16.68
N GLU A 4 -4.65 -9.31 16.13
CA GLU A 4 -3.98 -8.04 15.89
C GLU A 4 -4.68 -6.94 16.71
N GLN A 5 -3.90 -6.16 17.44
CA GLN A 5 -4.37 -5.03 18.22
C GLN A 5 -3.50 -3.82 17.89
N GLU A 6 -4.12 -2.67 17.71
CA GLU A 6 -3.41 -1.44 17.37
C GLU A 6 -3.95 -0.26 18.19
N THR A 7 -3.03 0.51 18.78
CA THR A 7 -3.33 1.79 19.43
C THR A 7 -2.67 2.90 18.64
N LYS A 8 -3.43 3.90 18.20
CA LYS A 8 -2.97 4.99 17.35
C LYS A 8 -3.15 6.34 18.01
N LEU A 9 -2.12 7.18 17.90
CA LEU A 9 -2.17 8.61 18.18
C LEU A 9 -1.78 9.36 16.91
N ARG A 10 -2.62 10.32 16.49
CA ARG A 10 -2.32 11.21 15.36
C ARG A 10 -2.54 12.65 15.82
N LEU A 11 -1.56 13.49 15.55
CA LEU A 11 -1.64 14.93 15.70
C LEU A 11 -1.49 15.57 14.32
N GLU A 12 -2.37 16.51 14.00
CA GLU A 12 -2.39 17.17 12.71
C GLU A 12 -2.78 18.64 12.87
N ASN A 13 -2.07 19.51 12.16
CA ASN A 13 -2.40 20.92 12.00
C ASN A 13 -2.69 21.20 10.53
N SER A 14 -3.78 21.93 10.26
CA SER A 14 -4.18 22.37 8.93
C SER A 14 -4.33 23.89 8.94
N SER A 15 -3.58 24.55 8.06
CA SER A 15 -3.57 26.00 7.94
C SER A 15 -3.82 26.40 6.48
N THR A 16 -4.62 27.45 6.27
CA THR A 16 -4.95 27.96 4.94
C THR A 16 -4.47 29.40 4.81
N PHE A 17 -3.74 29.71 3.74
CA PHE A 17 -3.14 31.01 3.44
C PHE A 17 -3.49 31.39 2.00
N GLY A 18 -4.59 32.12 1.81
CA GLY A 18 -5.09 32.45 0.47
C GLY A 18 -5.36 31.17 -0.37
N ALA A 19 -4.66 31.03 -1.49
CA ALA A 19 -4.77 29.89 -2.40
C ALA A 19 -4.02 28.62 -1.93
N TRP A 20 -3.30 28.70 -0.81
CA TRP A 20 -2.47 27.60 -0.29
C TRP A 20 -3.09 26.96 0.95
N LYS A 21 -3.03 25.66 1.02
CA LYS A 21 -3.36 24.89 2.22
C LYS A 21 -2.17 24.02 2.60
N VAL A 22 -1.75 24.10 3.87
CA VAL A 22 -0.63 23.34 4.42
C VAL A 22 -1.15 22.44 5.54
N ASN A 23 -0.88 21.15 5.45
CA ASN A 23 -1.14 20.20 6.51
C ASN A 23 0.18 19.59 6.98
N LEU A 24 0.40 19.58 8.27
CA LEU A 24 1.57 18.95 8.91
C LEU A 24 1.08 18.02 10.02
N GLY A 25 1.72 16.89 10.19
CA GLY A 25 1.33 16.00 11.26
C GLY A 25 2.35 14.92 11.60
N LEU A 26 2.06 14.26 12.72
CA LEU A 26 2.80 13.12 13.24
C LEU A 26 1.83 11.97 13.56
N ASN A 27 2.36 10.75 13.46
CA ASN A 27 1.68 9.53 13.87
C ASN A 27 2.56 8.76 14.84
N LEU A 28 1.94 8.16 15.84
CA LEU A 28 2.55 7.20 16.75
C LEU A 28 1.59 6.04 16.91
N ASN A 29 2.02 4.82 16.57
CA ASN A 29 1.19 3.64 16.66
C ASN A 29 1.93 2.55 17.42
N TYR A 30 1.23 1.85 18.28
CA TYR A 30 1.71 0.62 18.90
C TYR A 30 0.86 -0.55 18.44
N SER A 31 1.47 -1.51 17.78
CA SER A 31 0.82 -2.69 17.23
C SER A 31 1.29 -3.94 17.97
N GLN A 32 0.34 -4.79 18.35
CA GLN A 32 0.60 -6.12 18.91
C GLN A 32 0.02 -7.17 17.97
N TYR A 33 0.81 -8.17 17.65
CA TYR A 33 0.41 -9.33 16.86
C TYR A 33 0.75 -10.60 17.62
N THR A 34 -0.24 -11.47 17.76
CA THR A 34 -0.04 -12.81 18.30
C THR A 34 -0.63 -13.84 17.35
N ASN A 35 0.09 -14.93 17.14
CA ASN A 35 -0.40 -16.06 16.35
C ASN A 35 -0.08 -17.36 17.08
N THR A 36 -1.12 -18.16 17.29
CA THR A 36 -1.02 -19.54 17.77
C THR A 36 -1.69 -20.41 16.74
N SER A 37 -0.91 -21.23 16.04
CA SER A 37 -1.40 -22.16 15.04
C SER A 37 -0.91 -23.58 15.36
N PHE A 38 -1.85 -24.50 15.32
CA PHE A 38 -1.59 -25.93 15.40
C PHE A 38 -1.95 -26.53 14.05
N GLN A 39 -0.98 -27.13 13.39
CA GLN A 39 -1.19 -27.78 12.08
C GLN A 39 -0.70 -29.21 12.16
N ARG A 40 -1.56 -30.13 11.74
CA ARG A 40 -1.20 -31.56 11.58
C ARG A 40 -1.09 -31.83 10.08
N VAL A 41 0.12 -32.12 9.63
CA VAL A 41 0.38 -32.51 8.22
C VAL A 41 0.20 -34.04 8.10
N TYR A 42 -0.81 -34.43 7.34
CA TYR A 42 -1.12 -35.87 7.14
C TYR A 42 -0.32 -36.51 5.99
N ILE A 43 0.52 -35.73 5.29
CA ILE A 43 1.33 -36.23 4.18
C ILE A 43 2.73 -36.60 4.71
N GLY A 44 3.12 -37.85 4.62
CA GLY A 44 4.40 -38.34 5.12
C GLY A 44 4.34 -38.85 6.56
N LYS A 45 5.33 -38.53 7.38
CA LYS A 45 5.47 -39.03 8.77
C LYS A 45 4.53 -38.39 9.80
N GLY A 46 3.54 -37.59 9.37
CA GLY A 46 2.56 -37.01 10.27
C GLY A 46 3.15 -35.98 11.24
N GLU A 47 3.93 -35.03 10.73
CA GLU A 47 4.52 -33.98 11.56
C GLU A 47 3.43 -33.01 12.07
N THR A 48 3.51 -32.72 13.36
CA THR A 48 2.69 -31.67 13.99
C THR A 48 3.52 -30.44 14.14
N SER A 49 3.02 -29.29 13.64
CA SER A 49 3.61 -27.98 13.91
C SER A 49 2.75 -27.25 14.93
N ASP A 50 3.32 -27.00 16.11
CA ASP A 50 2.74 -26.10 17.12
C ASP A 50 3.56 -24.82 17.09
N TYR A 51 2.94 -23.73 16.62
CA TYR A 51 3.61 -22.48 16.39
C TYR A 51 2.97 -21.37 17.22
N HIS A 52 3.81 -20.69 18.01
CA HIS A 52 3.41 -19.54 18.79
C HIS A 52 4.37 -18.37 18.58
N THR A 53 3.82 -17.22 18.19
CA THR A 53 4.58 -15.97 18.13
C THR A 53 3.82 -14.81 18.74
N ALA A 54 4.58 -13.88 19.31
CA ALA A 54 4.12 -12.59 19.77
C ALA A 54 5.09 -11.52 19.26
N LEU A 55 4.57 -10.47 18.66
CA LEU A 55 5.32 -9.34 18.09
C LEU A 55 4.70 -8.03 18.60
N GLY A 56 5.52 -7.15 19.19
CA GLY A 56 5.15 -5.79 19.56
C GLY A 56 5.98 -4.79 18.74
N LEU A 57 5.32 -3.87 18.05
CA LEU A 57 5.94 -2.87 17.19
C LEU A 57 5.47 -1.47 17.55
N LEU A 58 6.44 -0.59 17.77
CA LEU A 58 6.21 0.85 17.86
C LEU A 58 6.53 1.48 16.51
N HIS A 59 5.56 2.17 15.92
CA HIS A 59 5.67 2.90 14.67
C HIS A 59 5.59 4.40 14.92
N TRP A 60 6.38 5.17 14.22
CA TRP A 60 6.31 6.63 14.22
C TRP A 60 6.47 7.16 12.81
N GLY A 61 5.85 8.28 12.53
CA GLY A 61 5.91 8.91 11.22
C GLY A 61 5.59 10.39 11.28
N ILE A 62 6.11 11.09 10.30
CA ILE A 62 5.85 12.51 10.06
C ILE A 62 5.31 12.67 8.64
N PHE A 63 4.44 13.63 8.42
CA PHE A 63 3.95 13.94 7.10
C PHE A 63 3.68 15.44 6.94
N GLY A 64 3.81 15.89 5.71
CA GLY A 64 3.43 17.22 5.31
C GLY A 64 2.79 17.19 3.93
N THR A 65 1.80 18.05 3.71
CA THR A 65 1.17 18.25 2.41
C THR A 65 0.95 19.72 2.19
N MET A 66 1.34 20.22 1.02
CA MET A 66 1.07 21.56 0.55
C MET A 66 0.21 21.49 -0.70
N SER A 67 -0.94 22.12 -0.67
CA SER A 67 -1.89 22.16 -1.78
C SER A 67 -2.12 23.60 -2.22
N TYR A 68 -2.24 23.79 -3.52
CA TYR A 68 -2.54 25.06 -4.17
C TYR A 68 -3.80 24.90 -5.01
N ALA A 69 -4.70 25.88 -4.93
CA ALA A 69 -5.83 26.00 -5.84
C ALA A 69 -5.80 27.39 -6.47
N SER A 70 -5.85 27.44 -7.81
CA SER A 70 -5.87 28.73 -8.53
C SER A 70 -7.16 29.50 -8.22
N PRO A 71 -7.15 30.85 -8.23
CA PRO A 71 -8.33 31.65 -7.92
C PRO A 71 -9.53 31.41 -8.85
N ASP A 72 -9.29 30.98 -10.09
CA ASP A 72 -10.29 30.59 -11.07
C ASP A 72 -10.75 29.13 -10.95
N GLU A 73 -10.22 28.41 -9.94
CA GLU A 73 -10.50 26.98 -9.68
C GLU A 73 -10.20 26.06 -10.86
N ARG A 74 -9.41 26.52 -11.84
CA ARG A 74 -9.05 25.69 -13.00
C ARG A 74 -7.90 24.75 -12.71
N PHE A 75 -6.97 25.14 -11.84
CA PHE A 75 -5.78 24.38 -11.55
C PHE A 75 -5.67 24.06 -10.06
N THR A 76 -5.43 22.81 -9.74
CA THR A 76 -5.06 22.39 -8.39
C THR A 76 -3.78 21.55 -8.45
N ALA A 77 -2.90 21.78 -7.49
CA ALA A 77 -1.67 21.00 -7.29
C ALA A 77 -1.53 20.62 -5.82
N SER A 78 -1.05 19.44 -5.54
CA SER A 78 -0.74 19.00 -4.19
C SER A 78 0.59 18.26 -4.16
N LEU A 79 1.50 18.71 -3.31
CA LEU A 79 2.78 18.07 -3.02
C LEU A 79 2.75 17.56 -1.60
N GLY A 80 2.98 16.27 -1.42
CA GLY A 80 3.03 15.62 -0.11
C GLY A 80 4.36 14.91 0.09
N VAL A 81 4.80 14.86 1.35
CA VAL A 81 5.94 14.06 1.78
C VAL A 81 5.56 13.37 3.08
N ARG A 82 5.85 12.09 3.17
CA ARG A 82 5.67 11.29 4.38
C ARG A 82 6.92 10.46 4.65
N ALA A 83 7.27 10.29 5.90
CA ALA A 83 8.31 9.38 6.33
C ALA A 83 7.81 8.56 7.51
N ASP A 84 7.98 7.24 7.42
CA ASP A 84 7.55 6.29 8.45
C ASP A 84 8.75 5.46 8.93
N ALA A 85 8.71 5.05 10.18
CA ALA A 85 9.71 4.16 10.76
C ALA A 85 9.09 3.27 11.84
N ASN A 86 9.80 2.23 12.25
CA ASN A 86 9.41 1.38 13.37
C ASN A 86 10.64 0.75 14.05
N ASN A 87 10.42 0.13 15.21
CA ASN A 87 11.47 -0.49 16.00
C ASN A 87 11.79 -1.96 15.64
N TYR A 88 11.27 -2.49 14.53
CA TYR A 88 11.47 -3.89 14.15
C TYR A 88 12.93 -4.23 13.87
N SER A 89 13.59 -3.41 13.04
CA SER A 89 15.00 -3.61 12.66
C SER A 89 15.74 -2.29 12.52
N SER A 90 17.07 -2.34 12.47
CA SER A 90 17.90 -1.15 12.25
C SER A 90 17.57 -0.42 10.95
N ARG A 91 17.24 -1.15 9.88
CA ARG A 91 16.85 -0.58 8.57
C ARG A 91 15.47 0.07 8.58
N MET A 92 14.54 -0.45 9.38
CA MET A 92 13.19 0.11 9.48
C MET A 92 13.09 1.27 10.47
N LYS A 93 14.16 1.54 11.24
CA LYS A 93 14.19 2.58 12.28
C LYS A 93 14.41 3.99 11.74
N HIS A 94 14.97 4.12 10.55
CA HIS A 94 15.34 5.41 9.98
C HIS A 94 14.25 5.97 9.07
N LEU A 95 13.72 7.15 9.38
CA LEU A 95 12.69 7.84 8.59
C LEU A 95 13.12 8.09 7.13
N SER A 96 14.40 8.35 6.89
CA SER A 96 14.95 8.60 5.55
C SER A 96 14.87 7.38 4.61
N GLU A 97 14.82 6.16 5.15
CA GLU A 97 14.72 4.93 4.37
C GLU A 97 13.31 4.72 3.78
N GLN A 98 12.28 5.38 4.35
CA GLN A 98 10.89 5.28 3.94
C GLN A 98 10.30 6.65 3.59
N LEU A 99 11.07 7.48 2.90
CA LEU A 99 10.61 8.80 2.43
C LEU A 99 9.66 8.63 1.23
N SER A 100 8.43 9.09 1.37
CA SER A 100 7.30 8.92 0.44
C SER A 100 6.88 10.28 -0.17
N PRO A 101 7.54 10.78 -1.22
CA PRO A 101 7.08 11.95 -1.95
C PRO A 101 5.86 11.60 -2.81
N ARG A 102 4.94 12.55 -2.94
CA ARG A 102 3.70 12.41 -3.71
C ARG A 102 3.36 13.73 -4.39
N LEU A 103 2.95 13.65 -5.65
CA LEU A 103 2.48 14.79 -6.43
C LEU A 103 1.10 14.45 -7.01
N SER A 104 0.20 15.41 -6.97
CA SER A 104 -1.10 15.32 -7.63
C SER A 104 -1.40 16.64 -8.30
N LEU A 105 -1.87 16.58 -9.53
CA LEU A 105 -2.24 17.74 -10.35
C LEU A 105 -3.63 17.52 -10.93
N SER A 106 -4.42 18.58 -11.02
CA SER A 106 -5.69 18.56 -11.74
C SER A 106 -5.89 19.88 -12.47
N TYR A 107 -6.39 19.79 -13.69
CA TYR A 107 -6.65 20.94 -14.54
C TYR A 107 -8.02 20.82 -15.21
N ARG A 108 -8.84 21.87 -15.10
CA ARG A 108 -10.13 21.98 -15.79
C ARG A 108 -9.90 22.42 -17.23
N LEU A 109 -10.06 21.49 -18.17
CA LEU A 109 -9.88 21.74 -19.61
C LEU A 109 -10.98 22.65 -20.15
N ILE A 110 -12.22 22.26 -19.89
CA ILE A 110 -13.46 22.98 -20.16
C ILE A 110 -14.43 22.75 -19.01
N ASP A 111 -15.57 23.43 -19.01
CA ASP A 111 -16.57 23.25 -17.96
C ASP A 111 -17.03 21.79 -17.90
N GLY A 112 -16.91 21.22 -16.71
CA GLY A 112 -17.24 19.82 -16.42
C GLY A 112 -16.17 18.81 -16.81
N LEU A 113 -15.13 19.13 -17.58
CA LEU A 113 -14.07 18.19 -17.96
C LEU A 113 -12.75 18.53 -17.28
N TYR A 114 -12.21 17.60 -16.53
CA TYR A 114 -10.96 17.71 -15.79
C TYR A 114 -9.95 16.66 -16.27
N ALA A 115 -8.71 17.10 -16.46
CA ALA A 115 -7.56 16.21 -16.58
C ALA A 115 -6.85 16.13 -15.23
N SER A 116 -6.46 14.95 -14.81
CA SER A 116 -5.74 14.75 -13.56
C SER A 116 -4.55 13.82 -13.77
N GLY A 117 -3.52 14.02 -12.94
CA GLY A 117 -2.37 13.14 -12.90
C GLY A 117 -1.83 13.05 -11.49
N SER A 118 -1.33 11.88 -11.13
CA SER A 118 -0.65 11.67 -9.86
C SER A 118 0.60 10.81 -10.04
N ALA A 119 1.59 11.06 -9.19
CA ALA A 119 2.79 10.22 -9.07
C ALA A 119 3.24 10.19 -7.62
N GLY A 120 3.78 9.06 -7.17
CA GLY A 120 4.28 8.95 -5.81
C GLY A 120 5.03 7.66 -5.53
N LEU A 121 5.79 7.73 -4.45
CA LEU A 121 6.47 6.60 -3.83
C LEU A 121 5.78 6.29 -2.50
N TYR A 122 5.46 5.04 -2.27
CA TYR A 122 4.73 4.57 -1.08
C TYR A 122 5.47 3.40 -0.45
N TYR A 123 5.36 3.31 0.87
CA TYR A 123 5.93 2.21 1.63
C TYR A 123 4.86 1.50 2.43
N GLN A 124 4.97 0.18 2.51
CA GLN A 124 4.10 -0.67 3.30
C GLN A 124 4.94 -1.66 4.11
N LEU A 125 4.56 -1.86 5.35
CA LEU A 125 5.17 -2.89 6.20
C LEU A 125 4.85 -4.29 5.62
N PRO A 126 5.81 -5.24 5.60
CA PRO A 126 5.53 -6.63 5.34
C PRO A 126 4.49 -7.20 6.31
N PRO A 127 3.77 -8.27 5.93
CA PRO A 127 2.77 -8.89 6.82
C PRO A 127 3.37 -9.30 8.18
N TYR A 128 2.59 -9.14 9.25
CA TYR A 128 3.02 -9.52 10.60
C TYR A 128 3.33 -11.00 10.73
N THR A 129 2.70 -11.86 9.92
CA THR A 129 3.04 -13.28 9.82
C THR A 129 4.51 -13.50 9.49
N GLY A 130 5.02 -12.78 8.47
CA GLY A 130 6.43 -12.83 8.11
C GLY A 130 7.34 -12.18 9.14
N LEU A 131 6.97 -10.98 9.64
CA LEU A 131 7.76 -10.28 10.65
C LEU A 131 7.84 -11.05 11.98
N GLY A 132 6.76 -11.73 12.36
CA GLY A 132 6.66 -12.53 13.58
C GLY A 132 7.24 -13.94 13.47
N PHE A 133 7.70 -14.37 12.29
CA PHE A 133 8.19 -15.71 12.09
C PHE A 133 9.45 -16.01 12.94
N LYS A 134 9.39 -17.10 13.69
CA LYS A 134 10.47 -17.59 14.55
C LYS A 134 10.98 -18.93 14.02
N GLY A 135 12.30 -19.04 13.99
CA GLY A 135 12.96 -20.32 13.71
C GLY A 135 12.92 -21.27 14.91
N ASN A 136 13.50 -22.46 14.73
CA ASN A 136 13.55 -23.52 15.75
C ASN A 136 14.23 -23.10 17.06
N ASN A 137 15.06 -22.03 17.02
CA ASN A 137 15.73 -21.46 18.20
C ASN A 137 14.85 -20.42 18.94
N GLY A 138 13.59 -20.23 18.54
CA GLY A 138 12.65 -19.26 19.12
C GLY A 138 12.94 -17.79 18.79
N LYS A 139 13.93 -17.49 17.95
CA LYS A 139 14.29 -16.14 17.54
C LYS A 139 13.61 -15.73 16.23
N LEU A 140 13.33 -14.44 16.08
CA LEU A 140 12.79 -13.88 14.83
C LEU A 140 13.83 -14.03 13.70
N VAL A 141 13.46 -14.73 12.63
CA VAL A 141 14.34 -15.04 11.49
C VAL A 141 14.40 -13.88 10.50
N ASN A 142 13.27 -13.20 10.28
CA ASN A 142 13.08 -12.23 9.20
C ASN A 142 13.50 -10.78 9.57
N LYS A 143 14.50 -10.61 10.46
CA LYS A 143 14.98 -9.29 10.90
C LYS A 143 15.60 -8.44 9.77
N GLN A 144 15.98 -9.05 8.65
CA GLN A 144 16.51 -8.37 7.47
C GLN A 144 15.44 -7.81 6.54
N LEU A 145 14.16 -8.15 6.75
CA LEU A 145 13.08 -7.60 5.94
C LEU A 145 13.05 -6.07 5.98
N ARG A 146 12.63 -5.50 4.87
CA ARG A 146 12.49 -4.06 4.66
C ARG A 146 11.04 -3.72 4.36
N TYR A 147 10.68 -2.45 4.47
CA TYR A 147 9.41 -1.98 3.91
C TYR A 147 9.32 -2.31 2.43
N MET A 148 8.20 -2.88 2.02
CA MET A 148 7.82 -2.97 0.61
C MET A 148 7.64 -1.56 0.07
N SER A 149 8.04 -1.31 -1.17
CA SER A 149 7.84 -0.01 -1.80
C SER A 149 7.08 -0.14 -3.12
N VAL A 150 6.29 0.87 -3.45
CA VAL A 150 5.63 0.99 -4.73
C VAL A 150 5.78 2.40 -5.27
N SER A 151 6.33 2.49 -6.48
CA SER A 151 6.29 3.71 -7.29
C SER A 151 5.07 3.61 -8.18
N GLN A 152 4.19 4.59 -8.12
CA GLN A 152 2.99 4.59 -8.96
C GLN A 152 2.77 5.94 -9.62
N GLY A 153 2.14 5.90 -10.80
CA GLY A 153 1.68 7.06 -11.53
C GLY A 153 0.34 6.77 -12.17
N SER A 154 -0.51 7.79 -12.29
CA SER A 154 -1.77 7.70 -13.00
C SER A 154 -2.05 9.00 -13.77
N LEU A 155 -2.81 8.85 -14.86
CA LEU A 155 -3.34 9.94 -15.66
C LEU A 155 -4.80 9.64 -15.96
N GLY A 156 -5.67 10.62 -15.78
CA GLY A 156 -7.11 10.43 -15.94
C GLY A 156 -7.83 11.65 -16.48
N LEU A 157 -9.00 11.38 -17.03
CA LEU A 157 -10.00 12.35 -17.42
C LEU A 157 -11.26 12.10 -16.61
N ASN A 158 -11.83 13.15 -16.07
CA ASN A 158 -13.10 13.12 -15.36
C ASN A 158 -14.07 14.10 -16.01
N TRP A 159 -15.17 13.61 -16.54
CA TRP A 159 -16.22 14.42 -17.11
C TRP A 159 -17.45 14.37 -16.23
N ARG A 160 -17.80 15.53 -15.69
CA ARG A 160 -18.95 15.71 -14.82
C ARG A 160 -19.87 16.77 -15.42
N THR A 161 -21.10 16.38 -15.74
CA THR A 161 -22.14 17.29 -16.23
C THR A 161 -23.21 17.44 -15.15
N ASN A 162 -23.28 18.61 -14.54
CA ASN A 162 -24.17 18.89 -13.41
C ASN A 162 -24.02 17.82 -12.30
N SER A 163 -25.00 17.69 -11.43
CA SER A 163 -24.99 16.69 -10.35
C SER A 163 -25.50 15.30 -10.77
N THR A 164 -25.77 15.10 -12.08
CA THR A 164 -26.49 13.91 -12.56
C THR A 164 -25.63 12.91 -13.30
N PHE A 165 -24.49 13.33 -13.85
CA PHE A 165 -23.65 12.47 -14.68
C PHE A 165 -22.17 12.68 -14.35
N GLU A 166 -21.45 11.57 -14.18
CA GLU A 166 -20.00 11.53 -14.02
C GLU A 166 -19.45 10.34 -14.79
N LEU A 167 -18.47 10.60 -15.65
CA LEU A 167 -17.68 9.58 -16.34
C LEU A 167 -16.23 9.85 -16.09
N SER A 168 -15.51 8.89 -15.55
CA SER A 168 -14.04 8.97 -15.41
C SER A 168 -13.36 7.81 -16.11
N ALA A 169 -12.19 8.09 -16.67
CA ALA A 169 -11.28 7.10 -17.22
C ALA A 169 -9.87 7.42 -16.72
N GLU A 170 -9.20 6.44 -16.13
CA GLU A 170 -7.84 6.58 -15.58
C GLU A 170 -6.98 5.43 -16.05
N GLY A 171 -5.78 5.75 -16.56
CA GLY A 171 -4.69 4.80 -16.78
C GLY A 171 -3.70 4.86 -15.63
N PHE A 172 -3.24 3.71 -15.17
CA PHE A 172 -2.28 3.63 -14.08
C PHE A 172 -1.12 2.68 -14.36
N TYR A 173 0.01 2.95 -13.72
CA TYR A 173 1.18 2.07 -13.67
C TYR A 173 1.73 2.04 -12.25
N LYS A 174 1.98 0.82 -11.72
CA LYS A 174 2.56 0.57 -10.40
C LYS A 174 3.77 -0.36 -10.55
N SER A 175 4.89 0.03 -9.97
CA SER A 175 6.11 -0.77 -9.89
C SER A 175 6.41 -1.07 -8.44
N TYR A 176 6.38 -2.34 -8.07
CA TYR A 176 6.61 -2.84 -6.72
C TYR A 176 8.05 -3.30 -6.56
N ASP A 177 8.67 -2.97 -5.44
CA ASP A 177 10.00 -3.40 -5.06
C ASP A 177 10.02 -3.90 -3.61
N ARG A 178 11.01 -4.73 -3.26
CA ARG A 178 11.18 -5.29 -1.92
C ARG A 178 9.99 -6.14 -1.44
N ILE A 179 9.29 -6.80 -2.37
CA ILE A 179 8.23 -7.75 -2.02
C ILE A 179 8.86 -8.93 -1.29
N PRO A 180 8.26 -9.43 -0.20
CA PRO A 180 8.73 -10.63 0.47
C PRO A 180 8.72 -11.83 -0.46
N LEU A 181 9.87 -12.51 -0.54
CA LEU A 181 10.08 -13.74 -1.31
C LEU A 181 10.35 -14.88 -0.34
N SER A 182 9.66 -15.97 -0.50
CA SER A 182 9.93 -17.21 0.25
C SER A 182 11.32 -17.75 -0.08
N VAL A 183 12.09 -18.09 0.93
CA VAL A 183 13.38 -18.77 0.79
C VAL A 183 13.18 -20.25 0.44
N THR A 184 12.07 -20.83 0.90
CA THR A 184 11.77 -22.27 0.77
C THR A 184 11.42 -22.67 -0.65
N ASP A 185 10.55 -21.91 -1.32
CA ASP A 185 10.02 -22.27 -2.66
C ASP A 185 10.34 -21.21 -3.73
N GLY A 186 10.92 -20.07 -3.36
CA GLY A 186 11.26 -19.00 -4.28
C GLY A 186 10.04 -18.27 -4.87
N ILE A 187 8.87 -18.35 -4.21
CA ILE A 187 7.64 -17.73 -4.65
C ILE A 187 7.43 -16.40 -3.91
N PRO A 188 7.17 -15.26 -4.60
CA PRO A 188 6.77 -14.02 -3.95
C PRO A 188 5.49 -14.20 -3.14
N LEU A 189 5.42 -13.66 -1.92
CA LEU A 189 4.22 -13.79 -1.08
C LEU A 189 2.95 -13.27 -1.78
N ALA A 190 3.10 -12.27 -2.65
CA ALA A 190 2.00 -11.73 -3.45
C ALA A 190 1.40 -12.74 -4.44
N CYS A 191 2.13 -13.80 -4.78
CA CYS A 191 1.70 -14.88 -5.68
C CYS A 191 1.24 -16.13 -4.93
N LYS A 192 1.45 -16.21 -3.60
CA LYS A 192 0.97 -17.30 -2.78
C LYS A 192 -0.53 -17.12 -2.51
N GLY A 193 -1.34 -17.95 -3.10
CA GLY A 193 -2.78 -18.01 -2.88
C GLY A 193 -3.22 -19.43 -2.54
N ASN A 194 -4.33 -19.56 -1.80
CA ASN A 194 -4.99 -20.84 -1.52
C ASN A 194 -4.16 -21.93 -0.81
N ASP A 195 -3.06 -21.57 -0.17
CA ASP A 195 -2.37 -22.50 0.71
C ASP A 195 -3.18 -22.70 1.99
N TYR A 196 -3.28 -23.96 2.44
CA TYR A 196 -3.96 -24.31 3.70
C TYR A 196 -3.19 -23.83 4.96
N GLY A 197 -2.04 -23.21 4.78
CA GLY A 197 -1.19 -22.66 5.83
C GLY A 197 -1.36 -21.15 6.02
N VAL A 198 -0.66 -20.62 7.02
CA VAL A 198 -0.58 -19.17 7.26
C VAL A 198 0.48 -18.60 6.35
N ILE A 199 0.04 -17.85 5.33
CA ILE A 199 0.95 -17.21 4.35
C ILE A 199 1.94 -16.28 5.07
N GLY A 200 3.23 -16.44 4.76
CA GLY A 200 4.31 -15.66 5.33
C GLY A 200 4.91 -16.21 6.63
N ASN A 201 4.40 -17.32 7.16
CA ASN A 201 4.95 -18.00 8.33
C ASN A 201 6.17 -18.87 7.97
N GLU A 202 7.17 -18.23 7.36
CA GLU A 202 8.36 -18.86 6.78
C GLU A 202 9.52 -17.86 6.70
N GLU A 203 10.71 -18.35 6.34
CA GLU A 203 11.87 -17.49 6.08
C GLU A 203 11.68 -16.72 4.78
N LEU A 204 11.89 -15.38 4.84
CA LEU A 204 11.61 -14.46 3.76
C LEU A 204 12.79 -13.54 3.47
N THR A 205 12.94 -13.13 2.21
CA THR A 205 13.81 -12.04 1.77
C THR A 205 13.01 -10.93 1.12
N SER A 206 13.54 -9.70 1.09
CA SER A 206 12.90 -8.53 0.43
C SER A 206 13.48 -8.32 -0.97
N THR A 207 13.41 -9.34 -1.85
CA THR A 207 14.08 -9.33 -3.16
C THR A 207 13.13 -9.36 -4.34
N ALA A 208 11.89 -9.82 -4.16
CA ALA A 208 10.93 -9.90 -5.24
C ALA A 208 10.43 -8.52 -5.68
N GLN A 209 10.04 -8.45 -6.94
CA GLN A 209 9.51 -7.26 -7.59
C GLN A 209 8.21 -7.58 -8.31
N GLY A 210 7.42 -6.55 -8.59
CA GLY A 210 6.18 -6.68 -9.34
C GLY A 210 5.87 -5.43 -10.15
N ARG A 211 4.95 -5.55 -11.09
CA ARG A 211 4.35 -4.43 -11.79
C ARG A 211 2.87 -4.69 -12.01
N SER A 212 2.10 -3.62 -11.98
CA SER A 212 0.69 -3.67 -12.34
C SER A 212 0.34 -2.43 -13.12
N TYR A 213 -0.38 -2.59 -14.22
CA TYR A 213 -0.81 -1.49 -15.08
C TYR A 213 -2.16 -1.80 -15.70
N GLY A 214 -2.92 -0.76 -15.97
CA GLY A 214 -4.27 -0.95 -16.49
C GLY A 214 -5.03 0.35 -16.70
N ILE A 215 -6.30 0.16 -16.99
CA ILE A 215 -7.28 1.24 -17.21
C ILE A 215 -8.49 0.97 -16.33
N GLU A 216 -8.98 2.02 -15.69
CA GLU A 216 -10.21 2.01 -14.91
C GLU A 216 -11.22 3.01 -15.51
N ILE A 217 -12.46 2.59 -15.68
CA ILE A 217 -13.57 3.44 -16.14
C ILE A 217 -14.67 3.38 -15.09
N LEU A 218 -15.15 4.53 -14.67
CA LEU A 218 -16.27 4.68 -13.74
C LEU A 218 -17.34 5.53 -14.37
N LEU A 219 -18.57 5.02 -14.37
CA LEU A 219 -19.77 5.73 -14.77
C LEU A 219 -20.72 5.85 -13.56
N ARG A 220 -21.17 7.08 -13.29
CA ARG A 220 -22.27 7.36 -12.38
C ARG A 220 -23.30 8.21 -13.10
N TRP A 221 -24.56 7.79 -13.08
CA TRP A 221 -25.62 8.50 -13.77
C TRP A 221 -26.92 8.44 -12.97
N LEU A 222 -27.44 9.61 -12.64
CA LEU A 222 -28.76 9.77 -12.05
C LEU A 222 -29.78 9.99 -13.17
N VAL A 223 -30.39 8.90 -13.64
CA VAL A 223 -31.36 8.91 -14.74
C VAL A 223 -32.69 9.46 -14.25
N ALA A 224 -33.19 10.52 -14.92
CA ALA A 224 -34.47 11.15 -14.65
C ALA A 224 -34.72 11.49 -13.16
N LYS A 225 -33.67 11.71 -12.39
CA LYS A 225 -33.69 11.98 -10.92
C LYS A 225 -34.32 10.86 -10.07
N LYS A 226 -34.45 9.65 -10.60
CA LYS A 226 -35.13 8.53 -9.94
C LYS A 226 -34.29 7.26 -9.88
N LEU A 227 -33.42 7.02 -10.86
CA LEU A 227 -32.61 5.82 -10.96
C LEU A 227 -31.13 6.18 -10.90
N ASN A 228 -30.44 5.71 -9.87
CA ASN A 228 -28.99 5.77 -9.78
C ASN A 228 -28.37 4.57 -10.48
N LEU A 229 -27.64 4.82 -11.55
CA LEU A 229 -26.79 3.85 -12.24
C LEU A 229 -25.33 4.09 -11.83
N ALA A 230 -24.68 3.07 -11.32
CA ALA A 230 -23.22 3.06 -11.09
C ALA A 230 -22.62 1.83 -11.76
N SER A 231 -21.60 2.04 -12.59
CA SER A 231 -20.88 0.97 -13.29
C SER A 231 -19.39 1.25 -13.20
N SER A 232 -18.60 0.20 -12.96
CA SER A 232 -17.15 0.28 -12.99
C SER A 232 -16.60 -0.84 -13.86
N PHE A 233 -15.58 -0.52 -14.64
CA PHE A 233 -14.85 -1.48 -15.46
C PHE A 233 -13.36 -1.26 -15.23
N THR A 234 -12.64 -2.35 -14.94
CA THR A 234 -11.20 -2.33 -14.76
C THR A 234 -10.56 -3.43 -15.59
N LEU A 235 -9.61 -3.04 -16.42
CA LEU A 235 -8.74 -3.97 -17.16
C LEU A 235 -7.31 -3.74 -16.72
N PHE A 236 -6.67 -4.76 -16.16
CA PHE A 236 -5.29 -4.64 -15.70
C PHE A 236 -4.50 -5.92 -15.90
N LYS A 237 -3.18 -5.77 -15.91
CA LYS A 237 -2.20 -6.86 -15.85
C LYS A 237 -1.34 -6.68 -14.61
N SER A 238 -1.10 -7.76 -13.88
CA SER A 238 -0.20 -7.80 -12.72
C SER A 238 0.78 -8.96 -12.90
N GLU A 239 2.06 -8.67 -12.76
CA GLU A 239 3.15 -9.60 -13.02
C GLU A 239 4.20 -9.46 -11.91
N TYR A 240 4.84 -10.56 -11.54
CA TYR A 240 5.84 -10.60 -10.49
C TYR A 240 7.11 -11.31 -10.97
N ARG A 241 8.23 -11.06 -10.30
CA ARG A 241 9.50 -11.75 -10.51
C ARG A 241 10.28 -11.87 -9.20
N ASN A 242 11.12 -12.87 -9.10
CA ASN A 242 11.86 -13.18 -7.87
C ASN A 242 12.98 -12.18 -7.58
N ASN A 243 13.62 -11.66 -8.63
CA ASN A 243 14.68 -10.65 -8.53
C ASN A 243 14.77 -9.84 -9.85
N LYS A 244 15.67 -8.85 -9.89
CA LYS A 244 15.86 -7.97 -11.05
C LYS A 244 16.32 -8.68 -12.34
N GLN A 245 16.90 -9.85 -12.22
CA GLN A 245 17.47 -10.62 -13.35
C GLN A 245 16.48 -11.65 -13.90
N SER A 246 15.41 -11.99 -13.14
CA SER A 246 14.37 -12.92 -13.57
C SER A 246 13.37 -12.24 -14.50
N GLU A 247 12.76 -13.01 -15.37
CA GLU A 247 11.62 -12.55 -16.16
C GLU A 247 10.37 -12.36 -15.30
N TYR A 248 9.44 -11.53 -15.78
CA TYR A 248 8.13 -11.38 -15.17
C TYR A 248 7.23 -12.56 -15.54
N ILE A 249 6.53 -13.08 -14.57
CA ILE A 249 5.55 -14.15 -14.68
C ILE A 249 4.15 -13.59 -14.38
#